data_53ea89155c6e721f2b51b2d15578cbe3
#
_entry.id   53ea89155c6e721f2b51b2d15578cbe3
#
_cell.length_a   1.000
_cell.length_b   1.000
_cell.length_c   1.000
_cell.angle_alpha   90.00
_cell.angle_beta   90.00
_cell.angle_gamma   90.00
#
_symmetry.space_group_name_H-M   'P 1'
#
loop_
_entity.id
_entity.type
_entity.pdbx_description
1 polymer ?
#
loop_
_entity_poly.entity_id
_entity_poly.type
_entity_poly.pdbx_seq_one_letter_code
_entity_poly.pdbx_strand_id
1 'polypeptide(L)'
;MRNSGSSCSESVGPPLWLLAELTYRCPLQCPYCSNPLEFAREGAELSTAEWIEVFRQARELGAAQLGFSGGEPLLRQDLAELIEAGRGLGFYTNLITSGIGLDEARLARFAEAGLDHVQISFQAADEEVNNLLAGSRKAFAQKLAMARAVKAHGYPMVLNFVTHRHNIDNIERIIQLCIELEADYVELATCQFYGWAALNRAGLLPTRAQLERAERITAEYRQRLAAEGNPCKLIFVTPDYYEERPKACMGGWASVFLDITPDGTALPCHSARQLPVQFPNVREHSLRHICYESFGFNRYRGDAWMPEPCRSCEEKERDHGGCRCQAFLLTGDADATDPVCAKSARHDLILAARRQAEEAPLGLDALTWRNQRASRLICKA
;
A
#
# COMPACT_ATOMS: atom_id res chain seq x y z
N MET A 1 -41.02 26.40 2.82
CA MET A 1 -39.58 26.40 2.75
C MET A 1 -39.18 25.00 2.31
N ARG A 2 -38.75 24.82 1.05
CA ARG A 2 -38.42 23.53 0.49
C ARG A 2 -36.94 23.28 0.73
N ASN A 3 -36.64 22.27 1.52
CA ASN A 3 -35.28 21.76 1.70
C ASN A 3 -34.83 21.09 0.40
N SER A 4 -34.02 21.76 -0.38
CA SER A 4 -33.28 21.19 -1.48
C SER A 4 -31.99 20.55 -0.94
N GLY A 5 -32.12 19.36 -0.38
CA GLY A 5 -30.98 18.47 -0.16
C GLY A 5 -30.56 17.89 -1.51
N SER A 6 -29.60 18.51 -2.21
CA SER A 6 -29.00 17.91 -3.36
C SER A 6 -28.18 16.70 -2.86
N SER A 7 -28.64 15.50 -3.19
CA SER A 7 -27.94 14.26 -2.91
C SER A 7 -26.63 14.22 -3.74
N CYS A 8 -25.51 14.27 -3.06
CA CYS A 8 -24.15 14.16 -3.63
C CYS A 8 -23.86 12.74 -4.18
N SER A 9 -24.86 11.86 -4.29
CA SER A 9 -24.67 10.43 -4.57
C SER A 9 -24.54 10.05 -6.04
N GLU A 10 -24.85 10.95 -6.98
CA GLU A 10 -24.91 10.60 -8.41
C GLU A 10 -23.59 10.71 -9.19
N SER A 11 -22.51 11.23 -8.60
CA SER A 11 -21.25 11.48 -9.31
C SER A 11 -20.07 10.55 -8.92
N VAL A 12 -20.22 9.64 -7.96
CA VAL A 12 -19.14 8.77 -7.52
C VAL A 12 -19.29 7.40 -8.16
N GLY A 13 -18.29 7.02 -9.00
CA GLY A 13 -18.22 5.70 -9.60
C GLY A 13 -18.06 4.57 -8.56
N PRO A 14 -18.25 3.32 -8.97
CA PRO A 14 -18.02 2.18 -8.08
C PRO A 14 -16.55 2.04 -7.75
N PRO A 15 -16.19 1.43 -6.59
CA PRO A 15 -14.82 1.03 -6.33
C PRO A 15 -14.41 0.00 -7.39
N LEU A 16 -13.26 0.23 -8.03
CA LEU A 16 -12.74 -0.67 -9.06
C LEU A 16 -11.87 -1.78 -8.46
N TRP A 17 -11.22 -1.48 -7.34
CA TRP A 17 -10.28 -2.38 -6.69
C TRP A 17 -10.67 -2.58 -5.22
N LEU A 18 -10.88 -3.85 -4.85
CA LEU A 18 -10.99 -4.30 -3.46
C LEU A 18 -9.65 -4.84 -3.00
N LEU A 19 -9.09 -4.26 -1.94
CA LEU A 19 -7.99 -4.84 -1.17
C LEU A 19 -8.57 -5.56 0.05
N ALA A 20 -8.30 -6.85 0.17
CA ALA A 20 -8.65 -7.65 1.33
C ALA A 20 -7.42 -7.84 2.22
N GLU A 21 -7.32 -7.07 3.30
CA GLU A 21 -6.28 -7.26 4.31
C GLU A 21 -6.68 -8.44 5.22
N LEU A 22 -6.32 -9.66 4.83
CA LEU A 22 -6.86 -10.89 5.43
C LEU A 22 -6.43 -11.12 6.88
N THR A 23 -5.25 -10.64 7.26
CA THR A 23 -4.68 -10.74 8.62
C THR A 23 -3.57 -9.71 8.80
N TYR A 24 -3.32 -9.25 10.02
CA TYR A 24 -2.12 -8.45 10.32
C TYR A 24 -0.96 -9.27 10.87
N ARG A 25 -1.13 -10.58 11.04
CA ARG A 25 -0.03 -11.48 11.37
C ARG A 25 0.95 -11.54 10.19
N CYS A 26 2.24 -11.51 10.48
CA CYS A 26 3.30 -11.60 9.47
C CYS A 26 4.56 -12.18 10.11
N PRO A 27 5.28 -13.08 9.44
CA PRO A 27 6.53 -13.64 9.96
C PRO A 27 7.70 -12.66 9.86
N LEU A 28 7.54 -11.56 9.10
CA LEU A 28 8.59 -10.56 8.89
C LEU A 28 8.46 -9.36 9.84
N GLN A 29 9.58 -8.64 10.02
CA GLN A 29 9.70 -7.54 10.97
C GLN A 29 10.12 -6.22 10.32
N CYS A 30 9.72 -5.98 9.08
CA CYS A 30 10.16 -4.85 8.28
C CYS A 30 9.95 -3.50 9.00
N PRO A 31 11.00 -2.66 9.17
CA PRO A 31 10.88 -1.37 9.86
C PRO A 31 10.13 -0.31 9.04
N TYR A 32 9.95 -0.54 7.74
CA TYR A 32 9.20 0.33 6.83
C TYR A 32 7.75 -0.14 6.60
N CYS A 33 7.24 -1.08 7.40
CA CYS A 33 5.89 -1.59 7.27
C CYS A 33 4.85 -0.49 7.51
N SER A 34 3.90 -0.35 6.60
CA SER A 34 2.78 0.61 6.72
C SER A 34 1.60 0.08 7.52
N ASN A 35 1.61 -1.21 7.89
CA ASN A 35 0.54 -1.80 8.70
C ASN A 35 0.45 -1.17 10.10
N PRO A 36 -0.71 -1.27 10.77
CA PRO A 36 -0.92 -0.71 12.09
C PRO A 36 0.14 -1.13 13.11
N LEU A 37 0.40 -0.25 14.07
CA LEU A 37 1.27 -0.52 15.21
C LEU A 37 0.68 -1.60 16.12
N GLU A 38 -0.65 -1.63 16.24
CA GLU A 38 -1.38 -2.67 16.93
C GLU A 38 -1.62 -3.87 16.03
N PHE A 39 -1.29 -5.05 16.52
CA PHE A 39 -1.66 -6.29 15.85
C PHE A 39 -3.14 -6.61 16.14
N ALA A 40 -3.86 -7.07 15.11
CA ALA A 40 -5.22 -7.56 15.30
C ALA A 40 -5.26 -8.66 16.38
N ARG A 41 -6.25 -8.62 17.24
CA ARG A 41 -6.48 -9.67 18.24
C ARG A 41 -6.96 -10.92 17.53
N GLU A 42 -6.43 -12.07 17.90
CA GLU A 42 -6.97 -13.36 17.45
C GLU A 42 -8.45 -13.45 17.81
N GLY A 43 -9.28 -13.91 16.87
CA GLY A 43 -10.73 -14.01 17.02
C GLY A 43 -11.53 -12.78 16.54
N ALA A 44 -10.86 -11.66 16.22
CA ALA A 44 -11.53 -10.50 15.63
C ALA A 44 -11.55 -10.53 14.09
N GLU A 45 -10.75 -11.40 13.46
CA GLU A 45 -10.65 -11.48 12.00
C GLU A 45 -11.95 -12.02 11.38
N LEU A 46 -12.29 -11.54 10.19
CA LEU A 46 -13.41 -12.03 9.40
C LEU A 46 -13.23 -13.53 9.09
N SER A 47 -14.29 -14.29 9.22
CA SER A 47 -14.38 -15.69 8.79
C SER A 47 -14.36 -15.79 7.26
N THR A 48 -14.13 -16.99 6.73
CA THR A 48 -14.21 -17.29 5.28
C THR A 48 -15.56 -16.85 4.70
N ALA A 49 -16.66 -17.17 5.38
CA ALA A 49 -18.00 -16.82 4.91
C ALA A 49 -18.24 -15.30 4.89
N GLU A 50 -17.74 -14.56 5.89
CA GLU A 50 -17.83 -13.09 5.91
C GLU A 50 -17.01 -12.47 4.78
N TRP A 51 -15.81 -12.99 4.49
CA TRP A 51 -15.02 -12.53 3.36
C TRP A 51 -15.70 -12.79 2.02
N ILE A 52 -16.28 -13.98 1.82
CA ILE A 52 -17.01 -14.30 0.58
C ILE A 52 -18.21 -13.34 0.38
N GLU A 53 -18.90 -13.00 1.45
CA GLU A 53 -19.99 -12.02 1.40
C GLU A 53 -19.49 -10.61 1.05
N VAL A 54 -18.34 -10.19 1.59
CA VAL A 54 -17.67 -8.94 1.21
C VAL A 54 -17.34 -8.94 -0.29
N PHE A 55 -16.77 -10.03 -0.81
CA PHE A 55 -16.44 -10.15 -2.24
C PHE A 55 -17.68 -10.06 -3.11
N ARG A 56 -18.76 -10.76 -2.74
CA ARG A 56 -20.03 -10.71 -3.46
C ARG A 56 -20.56 -9.27 -3.54
N GLN A 57 -20.64 -8.57 -2.42
CA GLN A 57 -21.11 -7.19 -2.36
C GLN A 57 -20.20 -6.22 -3.15
N ALA A 58 -18.88 -6.37 -3.06
CA ALA A 58 -17.94 -5.54 -3.82
C ALA A 58 -18.08 -5.76 -5.33
N ARG A 59 -18.28 -7.01 -5.76
CA ARG A 59 -18.53 -7.34 -7.17
C ARG A 59 -19.84 -6.75 -7.68
N GLU A 60 -20.89 -6.80 -6.89
CA GLU A 60 -22.18 -6.18 -7.23
C GLU A 60 -22.09 -4.65 -7.37
N LEU A 61 -21.19 -4.01 -6.61
CA LEU A 61 -20.91 -2.60 -6.77
C LEU A 61 -20.10 -2.26 -8.03
N GLY A 62 -19.41 -3.24 -8.62
CA GLY A 62 -18.63 -3.06 -9.85
C GLY A 62 -17.12 -3.26 -9.68
N ALA A 63 -16.63 -3.66 -8.50
CA ALA A 63 -15.23 -3.96 -8.32
C ALA A 63 -14.78 -5.09 -9.25
N ALA A 64 -13.67 -4.86 -9.97
CA ALA A 64 -13.15 -5.79 -10.97
C ALA A 64 -11.86 -6.50 -10.50
N GLN A 65 -11.12 -5.90 -9.59
CA GLN A 65 -9.86 -6.42 -9.07
C GLN A 65 -10.00 -6.74 -7.58
N LEU A 66 -9.43 -7.89 -7.17
CA LEU A 66 -9.35 -8.34 -5.78
C LEU A 66 -7.91 -8.65 -5.42
N GLY A 67 -7.34 -7.88 -4.50
CA GLY A 67 -6.02 -8.12 -3.93
C GLY A 67 -6.12 -8.80 -2.58
N PHE A 68 -5.50 -9.97 -2.42
CA PHE A 68 -5.32 -10.63 -1.13
C PHE A 68 -4.02 -10.15 -0.49
N SER A 69 -4.12 -9.45 0.62
CA SER A 69 -3.01 -8.77 1.29
C SER A 69 -3.11 -8.84 2.82
N GLY A 70 -2.50 -7.88 3.51
CA GLY A 70 -2.52 -7.71 4.96
C GLY A 70 -1.13 -7.66 5.55
N GLY A 71 -0.87 -8.47 6.60
CA GLY A 71 0.47 -8.78 7.07
C GLY A 71 1.12 -9.78 6.11
N GLU A 72 0.73 -11.06 6.24
CA GLU A 72 1.09 -12.11 5.28
C GLU A 72 -0.14 -13.00 5.03
N PRO A 73 -0.79 -12.90 3.86
CA PRO A 73 -2.00 -13.65 3.56
C PRO A 73 -1.80 -15.17 3.57
N LEU A 74 -0.57 -15.65 3.33
CA LEU A 74 -0.24 -17.08 3.38
C LEU A 74 -0.39 -17.69 4.79
N LEU A 75 -0.56 -16.89 5.83
CA LEU A 75 -0.86 -17.39 7.19
C LEU A 75 -2.32 -17.82 7.37
N ARG A 76 -3.20 -17.48 6.41
CA ARG A 76 -4.58 -17.98 6.40
C ARG A 76 -4.63 -19.35 5.75
N GLN A 77 -5.32 -20.28 6.42
CA GLN A 77 -5.46 -21.66 5.94
C GLN A 77 -6.50 -21.80 4.83
N ASP A 78 -7.50 -20.90 4.83
CA ASP A 78 -8.61 -20.83 3.88
C ASP A 78 -8.32 -19.97 2.63
N LEU A 79 -7.06 -19.52 2.42
CA LEU A 79 -6.71 -18.63 1.32
C LEU A 79 -7.09 -19.19 -0.06
N ALA A 80 -6.93 -20.50 -0.28
CA ALA A 80 -7.32 -21.12 -1.55
C ALA A 80 -8.84 -21.05 -1.80
N GLU A 81 -9.65 -21.24 -0.76
CA GLU A 81 -11.11 -21.11 -0.83
C GLU A 81 -11.52 -19.64 -1.12
N LEU A 82 -10.83 -18.68 -0.52
CA LEU A 82 -11.05 -17.26 -0.80
C LEU A 82 -10.68 -16.88 -2.24
N ILE A 83 -9.58 -17.43 -2.78
CA ILE A 83 -9.17 -17.24 -4.17
C ILE A 83 -10.25 -17.81 -5.11
N GLU A 84 -10.68 -19.05 -4.87
CA GLU A 84 -11.72 -19.72 -5.66
C GLU A 84 -13.04 -18.93 -5.66
N ALA A 85 -13.47 -18.45 -4.50
CA ALA A 85 -14.66 -17.61 -4.37
C ALA A 85 -14.52 -16.29 -5.14
N GLY A 86 -13.40 -15.59 -5.02
CA GLY A 86 -13.12 -14.36 -5.75
C GLY A 86 -13.13 -14.59 -7.25
N ARG A 87 -12.49 -15.66 -7.73
CA ARG A 87 -12.47 -16.03 -9.14
C ARG A 87 -13.86 -16.40 -9.65
N GLY A 88 -14.60 -17.17 -8.87
CA GLY A 88 -15.99 -17.59 -9.21
C GLY A 88 -16.95 -16.41 -9.34
N LEU A 89 -16.71 -15.33 -8.63
CA LEU A 89 -17.44 -14.06 -8.76
C LEU A 89 -16.96 -13.19 -9.94
N GLY A 90 -15.91 -13.58 -10.64
CA GLY A 90 -15.40 -12.89 -11.83
C GLY A 90 -14.44 -11.75 -11.54
N PHE A 91 -13.75 -11.77 -10.39
CA PHE A 91 -12.63 -10.87 -10.15
C PHE A 91 -11.37 -11.29 -10.91
N TYR A 92 -10.54 -10.31 -11.26
CA TYR A 92 -9.13 -10.52 -11.50
C TYR A 92 -8.42 -10.54 -10.13
N THR A 93 -7.81 -11.67 -9.79
CA THR A 93 -7.29 -11.94 -8.45
C THR A 93 -5.79 -11.77 -8.38
N ASN A 94 -5.30 -11.08 -7.34
CA ASN A 94 -3.88 -10.84 -7.10
C ASN A 94 -3.49 -11.25 -5.68
N LEU A 95 -2.47 -12.10 -5.54
CA LEU A 95 -1.86 -12.45 -4.26
C LEU A 95 -0.67 -11.52 -3.99
N ILE A 96 -0.76 -10.66 -2.98
CA ILE A 96 0.28 -9.75 -2.53
C ILE A 96 0.96 -10.34 -1.29
N THR A 97 2.15 -10.89 -1.46
CA THR A 97 2.82 -11.70 -0.42
C THR A 97 4.31 -11.37 -0.28
N SER A 98 4.87 -11.71 0.86
CA SER A 98 6.32 -11.77 1.02
C SER A 98 6.93 -13.04 0.42
N GLY A 99 6.13 -14.02 0.01
CA GLY A 99 6.56 -15.33 -0.47
C GLY A 99 7.02 -16.29 0.64
N ILE A 100 7.01 -15.86 1.90
CA ILE A 100 7.42 -16.71 3.02
C ILE A 100 6.30 -17.67 3.40
N GLY A 101 6.61 -18.98 3.33
CA GLY A 101 5.61 -20.03 3.60
C GLY A 101 4.78 -20.44 2.39
N LEU A 102 5.12 -19.95 1.20
CA LEU A 102 4.63 -20.49 -0.06
C LEU A 102 5.55 -21.64 -0.49
N ASP A 103 4.98 -22.69 -1.01
CA ASP A 103 5.67 -23.82 -1.63
C ASP A 103 4.95 -24.22 -2.94
N GLU A 104 5.54 -25.13 -3.71
CA GLU A 104 5.00 -25.56 -5.00
C GLU A 104 3.60 -26.19 -4.86
N ALA A 105 3.33 -26.93 -3.80
CA ALA A 105 2.04 -27.57 -3.58
C ALA A 105 0.94 -26.53 -3.32
N ARG A 106 1.24 -25.50 -2.52
CA ARG A 106 0.31 -24.37 -2.30
C ARG A 106 0.11 -23.55 -3.58
N LEU A 107 1.19 -23.33 -4.34
CA LEU A 107 1.11 -22.59 -5.59
C LEU A 107 0.25 -23.33 -6.63
N ALA A 108 0.42 -24.66 -6.76
CA ALA A 108 -0.44 -25.50 -7.59
C ALA A 108 -1.91 -25.42 -7.16
N ARG A 109 -2.19 -25.49 -5.85
CA ARG A 109 -3.53 -25.34 -5.32
C ARG A 109 -4.14 -23.94 -5.61
N PHE A 110 -3.36 -22.89 -5.57
CA PHE A 110 -3.82 -21.55 -5.94
C PHE A 110 -4.08 -21.43 -7.44
N ALA A 111 -3.31 -22.14 -8.29
CA ALA A 111 -3.58 -22.21 -9.71
C ALA A 111 -4.91 -22.94 -9.99
N GLU A 112 -5.18 -24.06 -9.32
CA GLU A 112 -6.46 -24.77 -9.39
C GLU A 112 -7.63 -23.89 -8.93
N ALA A 113 -7.43 -23.09 -7.88
CA ALA A 113 -8.40 -22.12 -7.38
C ALA A 113 -8.62 -20.92 -8.33
N GLY A 114 -7.77 -20.76 -9.36
CA GLY A 114 -7.92 -19.74 -10.39
C GLY A 114 -7.27 -18.41 -10.05
N LEU A 115 -6.18 -18.39 -9.26
CA LEU A 115 -5.38 -17.19 -9.04
C LEU A 115 -4.80 -16.66 -10.36
N ASP A 116 -4.96 -15.36 -10.62
CA ASP A 116 -4.54 -14.77 -11.89
C ASP A 116 -3.10 -14.22 -11.85
N HIS A 117 -2.62 -13.75 -10.67
CA HIS A 117 -1.41 -12.95 -10.61
C HIS A 117 -0.77 -13.02 -9.21
N VAL A 118 0.56 -12.95 -9.15
CA VAL A 118 1.32 -12.96 -7.89
C VAL A 118 2.26 -11.76 -7.82
N GLN A 119 2.18 -11.03 -6.72
CA GLN A 119 3.13 -9.97 -6.37
C GLN A 119 3.98 -10.42 -5.19
N ILE A 120 5.31 -10.43 -5.37
CA ILE A 120 6.26 -10.80 -4.32
C ILE A 120 7.04 -9.56 -3.89
N SER A 121 7.04 -9.28 -2.58
CA SER A 121 7.76 -8.16 -1.99
C SER A 121 9.16 -8.58 -1.52
N PHE A 122 10.19 -7.88 -2.01
CA PHE A 122 11.56 -8.00 -1.55
C PHE A 122 11.99 -6.76 -0.75
N GLN A 123 12.96 -6.91 0.15
CA GLN A 123 13.50 -5.82 0.95
C GLN A 123 14.75 -5.18 0.29
N ALA A 124 15.55 -5.99 -0.39
CA ALA A 124 16.74 -5.58 -1.12
C ALA A 124 17.13 -6.68 -2.12
N ALA A 125 18.04 -6.34 -3.06
CA ALA A 125 18.64 -7.32 -3.98
C ALA A 125 19.90 -8.01 -3.42
N ASP A 126 20.39 -7.55 -2.29
CA ASP A 126 21.45 -8.15 -1.52
C ASP A 126 20.89 -9.02 -0.40
N GLU A 127 21.42 -10.23 -0.22
CA GLU A 127 20.91 -11.22 0.75
C GLU A 127 21.03 -10.70 2.19
N GLU A 128 22.16 -10.13 2.55
CA GLU A 128 22.43 -9.67 3.92
C GLU A 128 21.47 -8.54 4.28
N VAL A 129 21.35 -7.52 3.43
CA VAL A 129 20.45 -6.39 3.62
C VAL A 129 18.99 -6.83 3.59
N ASN A 130 18.61 -7.71 2.66
CA ASN A 130 17.24 -8.23 2.59
C ASN A 130 16.87 -8.99 3.87
N ASN A 131 17.74 -9.89 4.32
CA ASN A 131 17.50 -10.71 5.50
C ASN A 131 17.47 -9.89 6.78
N LEU A 132 18.32 -8.87 6.88
CA LEU A 132 18.32 -7.91 7.98
C LEU A 132 16.99 -7.16 8.01
N LEU A 133 16.60 -6.51 6.91
CA LEU A 133 15.37 -5.73 6.84
C LEU A 133 14.09 -6.58 7.01
N ALA A 134 14.13 -7.84 6.61
CA ALA A 134 13.05 -8.79 6.81
C ALA A 134 12.94 -9.29 8.27
N GLY A 135 14.02 -9.19 9.04
CA GLY A 135 14.15 -9.84 10.35
C GLY A 135 14.17 -11.36 10.25
N SER A 136 14.69 -11.93 9.15
CA SER A 136 14.70 -13.37 8.87
C SER A 136 15.92 -13.79 8.04
N ARG A 137 16.74 -14.68 8.57
CA ARG A 137 17.97 -15.15 7.92
C ARG A 137 17.75 -15.96 6.63
N LYS A 138 16.53 -16.41 6.36
CA LYS A 138 16.18 -17.27 5.22
C LYS A 138 15.28 -16.55 4.20
N ALA A 139 14.91 -15.30 4.47
CA ALA A 139 13.90 -14.62 3.67
C ALA A 139 14.31 -14.49 2.20
N PHE A 140 15.55 -14.09 1.93
CA PHE A 140 16.02 -13.87 0.55
C PHE A 140 15.98 -15.16 -0.27
N ALA A 141 16.58 -16.25 0.25
CA ALA A 141 16.60 -17.53 -0.45
C ALA A 141 15.18 -18.08 -0.72
N GLN A 142 14.27 -17.97 0.26
CA GLN A 142 12.87 -18.39 0.10
C GLN A 142 12.14 -17.57 -0.96
N LYS A 143 12.34 -16.26 -0.99
CA LYS A 143 11.73 -15.36 -1.99
C LYS A 143 12.24 -15.66 -3.41
N LEU A 144 13.54 -15.88 -3.57
CA LEU A 144 14.13 -16.28 -4.85
C LEU A 144 13.53 -17.59 -5.36
N ALA A 145 13.44 -18.59 -4.48
CA ALA A 145 12.83 -19.88 -4.84
C ALA A 145 11.38 -19.70 -5.28
N MET A 146 10.61 -18.87 -4.54
CA MET A 146 9.23 -18.61 -4.89
C MET A 146 9.04 -17.81 -6.17
N ALA A 147 9.86 -16.78 -6.42
CA ALA A 147 9.79 -16.04 -7.68
C ALA A 147 9.99 -16.96 -8.89
N ARG A 148 10.98 -17.87 -8.81
CA ARG A 148 11.22 -18.87 -9.85
C ARG A 148 10.06 -19.86 -10.00
N ALA A 149 9.48 -20.33 -8.90
CA ALA A 149 8.33 -21.23 -8.92
C ALA A 149 7.09 -20.54 -9.53
N VAL A 150 6.82 -19.29 -9.18
CA VAL A 150 5.74 -18.48 -9.75
C VAL A 150 5.86 -18.38 -11.28
N LYS A 151 7.06 -18.11 -11.80
CA LYS A 151 7.30 -18.08 -13.25
C LYS A 151 7.20 -19.47 -13.88
N ALA A 152 7.71 -20.51 -13.23
CA ALA A 152 7.60 -21.89 -13.71
C ALA A 152 6.15 -22.36 -13.83
N HIS A 153 5.25 -21.85 -12.99
CA HIS A 153 3.80 -22.07 -13.08
C HIS A 153 3.10 -21.16 -14.10
N GLY A 154 3.83 -20.28 -14.79
CA GLY A 154 3.28 -19.42 -15.84
C GLY A 154 2.50 -18.20 -15.35
N TYR A 155 2.60 -17.82 -14.07
CA TYR A 155 1.93 -16.63 -13.57
C TYR A 155 2.56 -15.33 -14.09
N PRO A 156 1.75 -14.33 -14.41
CA PRO A 156 2.20 -12.94 -14.38
C PRO A 156 2.75 -12.62 -12.99
N MET A 157 3.96 -12.01 -12.93
CA MET A 157 4.63 -11.74 -11.67
C MET A 157 5.02 -10.27 -11.55
N VAL A 158 4.63 -9.66 -10.45
CA VAL A 158 5.16 -8.36 -10.00
C VAL A 158 6.19 -8.58 -8.91
N LEU A 159 7.36 -7.97 -9.04
CA LEU A 159 8.32 -7.83 -7.95
C LEU A 159 8.24 -6.43 -7.38
N ASN A 160 7.89 -6.33 -6.11
CA ASN A 160 7.77 -5.06 -5.40
C ASN A 160 8.97 -4.86 -4.47
N PHE A 161 9.58 -3.67 -4.56
CA PHE A 161 10.62 -3.20 -3.66
C PHE A 161 10.19 -1.86 -3.08
N VAL A 162 9.98 -1.80 -1.77
CA VAL A 162 9.81 -0.53 -1.09
C VAL A 162 11.15 0.15 -0.99
N THR A 163 11.37 1.20 -1.79
CA THR A 163 12.62 1.95 -1.84
C THR A 163 12.71 2.92 -0.66
N HIS A 164 13.85 2.91 -0.02
CA HIS A 164 14.18 3.79 1.11
C HIS A 164 15.70 4.02 1.15
N ARG A 165 16.16 4.89 2.02
CA ARG A 165 17.57 5.27 2.17
C ARG A 165 18.57 4.11 2.10
N HIS A 166 18.23 2.95 2.68
CA HIS A 166 19.18 1.84 2.88
C HIS A 166 19.20 0.82 1.72
N ASN A 167 18.34 0.97 0.71
CA ASN A 167 18.34 0.08 -0.47
C ASN A 167 18.34 0.82 -1.81
N ILE A 168 17.98 2.09 -1.84
CA ILE A 168 17.81 2.86 -3.09
C ILE A 168 19.14 3.03 -3.86
N ASP A 169 20.28 3.06 -3.18
CA ASP A 169 21.59 3.15 -3.84
C ASP A 169 21.94 1.90 -4.64
N ASN A 170 21.29 0.77 -4.35
CA ASN A 170 21.43 -0.49 -5.06
C ASN A 170 20.32 -0.69 -6.11
N ILE A 171 19.68 0.37 -6.58
CA ILE A 171 18.55 0.30 -7.53
C ILE A 171 18.90 -0.45 -8.81
N GLU A 172 20.11 -0.30 -9.31
CA GLU A 172 20.59 -1.02 -10.48
C GLU A 172 20.58 -2.54 -10.26
N ARG A 173 21.12 -3.00 -9.12
CA ARG A 173 21.12 -4.42 -8.78
C ARG A 173 19.71 -4.96 -8.54
N ILE A 174 18.82 -4.14 -7.98
CA ILE A 174 17.39 -4.47 -7.83
C ILE A 174 16.76 -4.73 -9.20
N ILE A 175 16.95 -3.82 -10.16
CA ILE A 175 16.41 -3.97 -11.52
C ILE A 175 17.01 -5.22 -12.21
N GLN A 176 18.32 -5.44 -12.09
CA GLN A 176 18.98 -6.62 -12.66
C GLN A 176 18.39 -7.92 -12.10
N LEU A 177 18.24 -8.01 -10.77
CA LEU A 177 17.61 -9.17 -10.12
C LEU A 177 16.19 -9.42 -10.65
N CYS A 178 15.40 -8.37 -10.85
CA CYS A 178 14.05 -8.51 -11.38
C CYS A 178 14.04 -9.03 -12.82
N ILE A 179 14.99 -8.59 -13.65
CA ILE A 179 15.18 -9.11 -15.03
C ILE A 179 15.62 -10.58 -14.99
N GLU A 180 16.57 -10.95 -14.12
CA GLU A 180 17.04 -12.32 -13.92
C GLU A 180 15.91 -13.27 -13.46
N LEU A 181 14.92 -12.75 -12.73
CA LEU A 181 13.75 -13.48 -12.27
C LEU A 181 12.57 -13.42 -13.25
N GLU A 182 12.76 -12.83 -14.43
CA GLU A 182 11.74 -12.73 -15.47
C GLU A 182 10.46 -12.03 -15.00
N ALA A 183 10.58 -10.99 -14.17
CA ALA A 183 9.43 -10.21 -13.71
C ALA A 183 8.73 -9.53 -14.89
N ASP A 184 7.39 -9.56 -14.91
CA ASP A 184 6.59 -8.85 -15.89
C ASP A 184 6.49 -7.35 -15.55
N TYR A 185 6.41 -7.05 -14.23
CA TYR A 185 6.43 -5.69 -13.69
C TYR A 185 7.37 -5.61 -12.48
N VAL A 186 8.07 -4.51 -12.38
CA VAL A 186 8.89 -4.15 -11.22
C VAL A 186 8.33 -2.88 -10.63
N GLU A 187 7.85 -2.95 -9.41
CA GLU A 187 7.37 -1.81 -8.66
C GLU A 187 8.45 -1.34 -7.69
N LEU A 188 9.12 -0.25 -8.03
CA LEU A 188 10.04 0.47 -7.17
C LEU A 188 9.22 1.48 -6.39
N ALA A 189 8.47 0.96 -5.40
CA ALA A 189 7.51 1.73 -4.62
C ALA A 189 8.23 2.64 -3.63
N THR A 190 7.64 3.79 -3.34
CA THR A 190 8.14 4.63 -2.27
C THR A 190 7.72 4.09 -0.90
N CYS A 191 8.57 4.30 0.11
CA CYS A 191 8.19 4.08 1.49
C CYS A 191 7.06 5.05 1.88
N GLN A 192 5.92 4.49 2.28
CA GLN A 192 4.80 5.26 2.78
C GLN A 192 4.90 5.39 4.29
N PHE A 193 5.03 6.61 4.78
CA PHE A 193 5.31 6.88 6.20
C PHE A 193 4.05 6.81 7.08
N TYR A 194 3.49 5.59 7.16
CA TYR A 194 2.39 5.19 8.05
C TYR A 194 2.85 4.06 8.97
N GLY A 195 2.13 3.80 10.04
CA GLY A 195 2.45 2.70 10.96
C GLY A 195 3.91 2.71 11.40
N TRP A 196 4.61 1.60 11.21
CA TRP A 196 6.03 1.45 11.59
C TRP A 196 6.95 2.35 10.77
N ALA A 197 6.64 2.55 9.48
CA ALA A 197 7.41 3.46 8.64
C ALA A 197 7.38 4.90 9.14
N ALA A 198 6.26 5.35 9.72
CA ALA A 198 6.16 6.70 10.29
C ALA A 198 7.11 6.90 11.47
N LEU A 199 7.26 5.89 12.33
CA LEU A 199 8.21 5.91 13.46
C LEU A 199 9.66 6.01 12.99
N ASN A 200 9.96 5.44 11.83
CA ASN A 200 11.30 5.32 11.27
C ASN A 200 11.60 6.32 10.16
N ARG A 201 10.73 7.32 9.94
CA ARG A 201 10.84 8.25 8.81
C ARG A 201 12.22 8.88 8.66
N ALA A 202 12.80 9.35 9.76
CA ALA A 202 14.12 10.00 9.77
C ALA A 202 15.24 9.07 9.26
N GLY A 203 15.12 7.76 9.49
CA GLY A 203 16.09 6.77 9.03
C GLY A 203 15.75 6.15 7.65
N LEU A 204 14.53 6.34 7.14
CA LEU A 204 14.07 5.71 5.91
C LEU A 204 13.97 6.68 4.73
N LEU A 205 13.74 7.96 4.96
CA LEU A 205 13.61 8.94 3.89
C LEU A 205 14.94 9.06 3.13
N PRO A 206 14.98 8.76 1.81
CA PRO A 206 16.19 8.93 1.01
C PRO A 206 16.57 10.41 0.85
N THR A 207 17.82 10.70 0.53
CA THR A 207 18.25 12.03 0.12
C THR A 207 17.76 12.35 -1.29
N ARG A 208 17.74 13.65 -1.65
CA ARG A 208 17.45 14.08 -3.01
C ARG A 208 18.44 13.48 -4.03
N ALA A 209 19.73 13.49 -3.69
CA ALA A 209 20.77 12.92 -4.57
C ALA A 209 20.57 11.41 -4.81
N GLN A 210 20.13 10.66 -3.79
CA GLN A 210 19.81 9.23 -3.95
C GLN A 210 18.62 9.04 -4.91
N LEU A 211 17.55 9.83 -4.76
CA LEU A 211 16.38 9.77 -5.63
C LEU A 211 16.72 10.10 -7.09
N GLU A 212 17.37 11.23 -7.33
CA GLU A 212 17.76 11.68 -8.69
C GLU A 212 18.63 10.64 -9.39
N ARG A 213 19.55 10.00 -8.67
CA ARG A 213 20.35 8.90 -9.20
C ARG A 213 19.49 7.69 -9.53
N ALA A 214 18.58 7.29 -8.65
CA ALA A 214 17.72 6.13 -8.86
C ALA A 214 16.75 6.35 -10.04
N GLU A 215 16.18 7.55 -10.18
CA GLU A 215 15.32 7.93 -11.30
C GLU A 215 16.08 7.85 -12.62
N ARG A 216 17.29 8.40 -12.68
CA ARG A 216 18.14 8.35 -13.89
C ARG A 216 18.45 6.90 -14.27
N ILE A 217 18.92 6.08 -13.35
CA ILE A 217 19.22 4.66 -13.60
C ILE A 217 17.95 3.94 -14.08
N THR A 218 16.82 4.17 -13.46
CA THR A 218 15.56 3.54 -13.86
C THR A 218 15.14 3.97 -15.28
N ALA A 219 15.33 5.24 -15.64
CA ALA A 219 15.05 5.74 -16.98
C ALA A 219 15.96 5.11 -18.03
N GLU A 220 17.26 4.97 -17.74
CA GLU A 220 18.24 4.30 -18.60
C GLU A 220 17.85 2.82 -18.84
N TYR A 221 17.46 2.11 -17.79
CA TYR A 221 16.99 0.72 -17.89
C TYR A 221 15.68 0.60 -18.68
N ARG A 222 14.72 1.52 -18.52
CA ARG A 222 13.49 1.52 -19.34
C ARG A 222 13.82 1.64 -20.83
N GLN A 223 14.73 2.54 -21.19
CA GLN A 223 15.17 2.71 -22.60
C GLN A 223 15.87 1.45 -23.12
N ARG A 224 16.76 0.86 -22.33
CA ARG A 224 17.47 -0.38 -22.70
C ARG A 224 16.51 -1.54 -22.90
N LEU A 225 15.60 -1.80 -21.95
CA LEU A 225 14.62 -2.87 -22.05
C LEU A 225 13.71 -2.70 -23.30
N ALA A 226 13.30 -1.47 -23.59
CA ALA A 226 12.52 -1.18 -24.78
C ALA A 226 13.32 -1.45 -26.07
N ALA A 227 14.60 -1.08 -26.13
CA ALA A 227 15.48 -1.33 -27.27
C ALA A 227 15.76 -2.82 -27.49
N GLU A 228 15.86 -3.60 -26.42
CA GLU A 228 16.07 -5.04 -26.44
C GLU A 228 14.76 -5.84 -26.69
N GLY A 229 13.60 -5.16 -26.74
CA GLY A 229 12.29 -5.83 -26.86
C GLY A 229 11.89 -6.63 -25.61
N ASN A 230 12.49 -6.34 -24.46
CA ASN A 230 12.16 -6.99 -23.20
C ASN A 230 10.81 -6.44 -22.68
N PRO A 231 9.82 -7.31 -22.35
CA PRO A 231 8.48 -6.89 -21.94
C PRO A 231 8.41 -6.34 -20.51
N CYS A 232 9.45 -6.52 -19.69
CA CYS A 232 9.46 -6.11 -18.29
C CYS A 232 9.24 -4.60 -18.14
N LYS A 233 8.28 -4.20 -17.32
CA LYS A 233 7.93 -2.79 -17.09
C LYS A 233 8.42 -2.33 -15.72
N LEU A 234 9.17 -1.24 -15.70
CA LEU A 234 9.67 -0.62 -14.48
C LEU A 234 8.76 0.55 -14.08
N ILE A 235 8.19 0.48 -12.88
CA ILE A 235 7.40 1.55 -12.26
C ILE A 235 8.24 2.13 -11.13
N PHE A 236 8.63 3.40 -11.21
CA PHE A 236 9.32 4.12 -10.15
C PHE A 236 8.40 5.18 -9.59
N VAL A 237 8.24 5.18 -8.26
CA VAL A 237 7.36 6.11 -7.55
C VAL A 237 8.20 7.04 -6.70
N THR A 238 8.20 8.34 -7.03
CA THR A 238 8.87 9.37 -6.23
C THR A 238 8.13 9.55 -4.91
N PRO A 239 8.84 9.63 -3.75
CA PRO A 239 8.21 9.94 -2.47
C PRO A 239 7.52 11.31 -2.50
N ASP A 240 6.33 11.42 -1.94
CA ASP A 240 5.56 12.67 -1.86
C ASP A 240 6.36 13.81 -1.22
N TYR A 241 7.25 13.48 -0.28
CA TYR A 241 8.15 14.43 0.37
C TYR A 241 9.06 15.19 -0.60
N TYR A 242 9.25 14.71 -1.84
CA TYR A 242 10.08 15.34 -2.88
C TYR A 242 9.29 15.87 -4.06
N GLU A 243 7.98 15.69 -4.05
CA GLU A 243 7.10 16.30 -5.03
C GLU A 243 6.91 17.80 -4.76
N GLU A 244 6.61 18.55 -5.80
CA GLU A 244 6.25 19.98 -5.69
C GLU A 244 4.78 20.16 -5.31
N ARG A 245 3.96 19.17 -5.60
CA ARG A 245 2.52 19.14 -5.34
C ARG A 245 2.11 17.80 -4.76
N PRO A 246 1.11 17.77 -3.92
CA PRO A 246 0.58 16.52 -3.41
C PRO A 246 -0.02 15.69 -4.55
N LYS A 247 0.15 14.38 -4.46
CA LYS A 247 -0.53 13.44 -5.35
C LYS A 247 -2.02 13.38 -5.01
N ALA A 248 -2.85 13.19 -6.04
CA ALA A 248 -4.26 12.94 -5.85
C ALA A 248 -4.48 11.68 -5.01
N CYS A 249 -5.35 11.76 -4.00
CA CYS A 249 -5.70 10.62 -3.16
C CYS A 249 -6.49 9.58 -3.96
N MET A 250 -5.82 8.62 -4.61
CA MET A 250 -6.44 7.56 -5.41
C MET A 250 -7.46 8.09 -6.45
N GLY A 251 -7.18 9.25 -7.05
CA GLY A 251 -8.11 9.91 -7.98
C GLY A 251 -9.30 10.59 -7.30
N GLY A 252 -9.19 10.88 -6.03
CA GLY A 252 -10.21 11.44 -5.15
C GLY A 252 -10.52 10.51 -3.97
N TRP A 253 -11.00 11.09 -2.87
CA TRP A 253 -11.34 10.34 -1.66
C TRP A 253 -12.43 9.29 -1.91
N ALA A 254 -12.16 8.04 -1.54
CA ALA A 254 -13.07 6.90 -1.71
C ALA A 254 -13.61 6.74 -3.15
N SER A 255 -12.76 7.02 -4.16
CA SER A 255 -13.13 7.00 -5.57
C SER A 255 -13.01 5.61 -6.19
N VAL A 256 -11.79 5.06 -6.26
CA VAL A 256 -11.52 3.82 -7.01
C VAL A 256 -11.11 2.64 -6.14
N PHE A 257 -10.81 2.88 -4.88
CA PHE A 257 -10.21 1.91 -3.97
C PHE A 257 -11.10 1.65 -2.76
N LEU A 258 -11.24 0.39 -2.40
CA LEU A 258 -11.92 -0.08 -1.19
C LEU A 258 -10.98 -1.04 -0.48
N ASP A 259 -10.69 -0.77 0.77
CA ASP A 259 -9.88 -1.62 1.63
C ASP A 259 -10.73 -2.16 2.77
N ILE A 260 -10.69 -3.46 2.97
CA ILE A 260 -11.35 -4.12 4.10
C ILE A 260 -10.28 -4.76 4.97
N THR A 261 -10.28 -4.36 6.22
CA THR A 261 -9.31 -4.79 7.21
C THR A 261 -9.69 -6.15 7.81
N PRO A 262 -8.77 -6.85 8.49
CA PRO A 262 -9.06 -8.17 9.04
C PRO A 262 -10.27 -8.21 9.98
N ASP A 263 -10.53 -7.14 10.73
CA ASP A 263 -11.65 -7.02 11.66
C ASP A 263 -12.97 -6.54 11.00
N GLY A 264 -12.95 -6.34 9.67
CA GLY A 264 -14.10 -5.93 8.89
C GLY A 264 -14.31 -4.42 8.79
N THR A 265 -13.41 -3.59 9.29
CA THR A 265 -13.49 -2.13 9.10
C THR A 265 -13.25 -1.81 7.61
N ALA A 266 -14.14 -1.03 7.02
CA ALA A 266 -14.02 -0.59 5.63
C ALA A 266 -13.33 0.77 5.56
N LEU A 267 -12.32 0.89 4.72
CA LEU A 267 -11.51 2.08 4.56
C LEU A 267 -11.45 2.51 3.08
N PRO A 268 -11.42 3.81 2.78
CA PRO A 268 -11.21 4.32 1.42
C PRO A 268 -9.76 4.18 0.95
N CYS A 269 -8.84 3.91 1.86
CA CYS A 269 -7.43 3.64 1.65
C CYS A 269 -6.88 3.00 2.94
N HIS A 270 -5.96 2.06 2.86
CA HIS A 270 -5.36 1.39 4.03
C HIS A 270 -4.77 2.36 5.07
N SER A 271 -4.33 3.55 4.64
CA SER A 271 -3.79 4.58 5.54
C SER A 271 -4.87 5.36 6.29
N ALA A 272 -6.13 5.32 5.85
CA ALA A 272 -7.21 6.11 6.42
C ALA A 272 -7.54 5.76 7.88
N ARG A 273 -7.19 4.56 8.31
CA ARG A 273 -7.31 4.12 9.71
C ARG A 273 -6.73 5.11 10.73
N GLN A 274 -5.73 5.89 10.34
CA GLN A 274 -5.04 6.83 11.21
C GLN A 274 -5.78 8.14 11.42
N LEU A 275 -6.80 8.41 10.59
CA LEU A 275 -7.61 9.61 10.70
C LEU A 275 -8.54 9.55 11.93
N PRO A 276 -8.84 10.70 12.54
CA PRO A 276 -9.82 10.81 13.61
C PRO A 276 -11.25 10.77 13.04
N VAL A 277 -11.52 9.75 12.23
CA VAL A 277 -12.79 9.52 11.53
C VAL A 277 -13.26 8.11 11.86
N GLN A 278 -14.52 7.98 12.26
CA GLN A 278 -15.12 6.67 12.48
C GLN A 278 -15.47 6.03 11.13
N PHE A 279 -14.83 4.91 10.83
CA PHE A 279 -15.10 4.12 9.64
C PHE A 279 -16.05 2.97 9.97
N PRO A 280 -16.98 2.66 9.03
CA PRO A 280 -17.98 1.62 9.24
C PRO A 280 -17.39 0.21 9.15
N ASN A 281 -18.11 -0.78 9.71
CA ASN A 281 -17.73 -2.19 9.67
C ASN A 281 -18.68 -2.98 8.77
N VAL A 282 -18.15 -3.94 8.00
CA VAL A 282 -18.93 -4.78 7.06
C VAL A 282 -19.88 -5.75 7.76
N ARG A 283 -19.67 -6.01 9.06
CA ARG A 283 -20.60 -6.80 9.89
C ARG A 283 -21.89 -6.04 10.23
N GLU A 284 -21.84 -4.70 10.19
CA GLU A 284 -22.93 -3.83 10.60
C GLU A 284 -23.66 -3.22 9.41
N HIS A 285 -22.93 -3.00 8.30
CA HIS A 285 -23.43 -2.27 7.15
C HIS A 285 -23.05 -2.95 5.84
N SER A 286 -23.94 -2.87 4.84
CA SER A 286 -23.63 -3.31 3.48
C SER A 286 -22.57 -2.40 2.84
N LEU A 287 -21.78 -2.95 1.91
CA LEU A 287 -20.79 -2.16 1.17
C LEU A 287 -21.42 -1.02 0.38
N ARG A 288 -22.67 -1.19 -0.09
CA ARG A 288 -23.40 -0.11 -0.75
C ARG A 288 -23.61 1.08 0.19
N HIS A 289 -24.12 0.82 1.40
CA HIS A 289 -24.27 1.85 2.44
C HIS A 289 -22.91 2.48 2.79
N ILE A 290 -21.90 1.64 3.00
CA ILE A 290 -20.54 2.07 3.34
C ILE A 290 -20.01 3.05 2.29
N CYS A 291 -20.03 2.66 1.02
CA CYS A 291 -19.41 3.42 -0.07
C CYS A 291 -20.17 4.73 -0.40
N TYR A 292 -21.48 4.75 -0.26
CA TYR A 292 -22.26 5.87 -0.76
C TYR A 292 -22.92 6.73 0.32
N GLU A 293 -23.18 6.18 1.52
CA GLU A 293 -23.96 6.84 2.54
C GLU A 293 -23.19 7.15 3.82
N SER A 294 -22.12 6.36 4.13
CA SER A 294 -21.40 6.52 5.40
C SER A 294 -20.61 7.83 5.46
N PHE A 295 -20.54 8.42 6.66
CA PHE A 295 -19.80 9.64 6.90
C PHE A 295 -18.33 9.52 6.52
N GLY A 296 -17.64 8.44 6.93
CA GLY A 296 -16.21 8.24 6.68
C GLY A 296 -15.85 8.26 5.19
N PHE A 297 -16.69 7.63 4.34
CA PHE A 297 -16.48 7.61 2.89
C PHE A 297 -16.88 8.92 2.19
N ASN A 298 -17.75 9.73 2.79
CA ASN A 298 -18.19 11.00 2.21
C ASN A 298 -17.43 12.21 2.76
N ARG A 299 -16.66 12.08 3.85
CA ARG A 299 -16.04 13.19 4.59
C ARG A 299 -15.18 14.11 3.72
N TYR A 300 -14.45 13.56 2.76
CA TYR A 300 -13.53 14.31 1.90
C TYR A 300 -13.85 14.20 0.41
N ARG A 301 -15.08 13.84 0.06
CA ARG A 301 -15.57 13.87 -1.33
C ARG A 301 -15.92 15.28 -1.75
N GLY A 302 -15.66 15.61 -3.02
CA GLY A 302 -15.87 16.96 -3.56
C GLY A 302 -14.87 17.97 -2.98
N ASP A 303 -15.23 19.24 -3.03
CA ASP A 303 -14.35 20.35 -2.63
C ASP A 303 -14.91 21.20 -1.48
N ALA A 304 -16.16 20.96 -1.06
CA ALA A 304 -16.82 21.75 -0.02
C ALA A 304 -16.10 21.69 1.36
N TRP A 305 -15.39 20.61 1.64
CA TRP A 305 -14.61 20.42 2.87
C TRP A 305 -13.28 21.18 2.85
N MET A 306 -12.76 21.55 1.66
CA MET A 306 -11.42 22.10 1.49
C MET A 306 -11.27 23.47 2.18
N PRO A 307 -10.21 23.68 2.99
CA PRO A 307 -9.85 25.02 3.48
C PRO A 307 -9.15 25.84 2.39
N GLU A 308 -8.97 27.14 2.64
CA GLU A 308 -8.01 27.92 1.86
C GLU A 308 -6.57 27.48 2.17
N PRO A 309 -5.66 27.48 1.19
CA PRO A 309 -5.82 27.91 -0.21
C PRO A 309 -6.38 26.86 -1.18
N CYS A 310 -6.72 25.65 -0.72
CA CYS A 310 -7.17 24.57 -1.61
C CYS A 310 -8.51 24.90 -2.29
N ARG A 311 -9.46 25.50 -1.56
CA ARG A 311 -10.80 25.80 -2.06
C ARG A 311 -10.79 26.71 -3.30
N SER A 312 -9.94 27.72 -3.30
CA SER A 312 -9.78 28.66 -4.43
C SER A 312 -8.69 28.26 -5.41
N CYS A 313 -8.00 27.13 -5.20
CA CYS A 313 -6.89 26.71 -6.04
C CYS A 313 -7.38 26.17 -7.40
N GLU A 314 -6.76 26.61 -8.49
CA GLU A 314 -7.05 26.13 -9.85
C GLU A 314 -6.69 24.65 -10.04
N GLU A 315 -5.79 24.11 -9.20
CA GLU A 315 -5.32 22.72 -9.26
C GLU A 315 -6.18 21.74 -8.43
N LYS A 316 -7.19 22.21 -7.73
CA LYS A 316 -8.01 21.40 -6.80
C LYS A 316 -8.66 20.18 -7.47
N GLU A 317 -9.04 20.30 -8.73
CA GLU A 317 -9.62 19.21 -9.52
C GLU A 317 -8.57 18.13 -9.88
N ARG A 318 -7.30 18.49 -9.80
CA ARG A 318 -6.18 17.61 -10.15
C ARG A 318 -5.60 16.88 -8.95
N ASP A 319 -5.40 17.57 -7.84
CA ASP A 319 -4.79 17.02 -6.63
C ASP A 319 -5.80 16.62 -5.54
N HIS A 320 -7.08 17.01 -5.71
CA HIS A 320 -8.17 16.74 -4.75
C HIS A 320 -7.83 17.15 -3.31
N GLY A 321 -7.00 18.18 -3.13
CA GLY A 321 -6.52 18.63 -1.82
C GLY A 321 -5.44 17.76 -1.19
N GLY A 322 -4.87 16.79 -1.92
CA GLY A 322 -3.78 15.93 -1.49
C GLY A 322 -4.20 14.79 -0.54
N CYS A 323 -3.23 14.20 0.14
CA CYS A 323 -3.43 13.05 1.02
C CYS A 323 -3.85 13.47 2.44
N ARG A 324 -5.09 13.17 2.84
CA ARG A 324 -5.63 13.50 4.17
C ARG A 324 -4.90 12.77 5.30
N CYS A 325 -4.51 11.52 5.06
CA CYS A 325 -3.77 10.72 6.03
C CYS A 325 -2.39 11.34 6.32
N GLN A 326 -1.68 11.78 5.29
CA GLN A 326 -0.39 12.45 5.42
C GLN A 326 -0.53 13.83 6.08
N ALA A 327 -1.56 14.61 5.68
CA ALA A 327 -1.85 15.89 6.30
C ALA A 327 -2.04 15.72 7.82
N PHE A 328 -2.88 14.77 8.23
CA PHE A 328 -3.11 14.47 9.65
C PHE A 328 -1.85 14.03 10.38
N LEU A 329 -1.09 13.08 9.83
CA LEU A 329 0.12 12.57 10.48
C LEU A 329 1.21 13.62 10.66
N LEU A 330 1.27 14.60 9.76
CA LEU A 330 2.27 15.66 9.82
C LEU A 330 1.84 16.85 10.67
N THR A 331 0.54 17.18 10.69
CA THR A 331 0.03 18.41 11.31
C THR A 331 -0.82 18.18 12.55
N GLY A 332 -1.33 16.97 12.75
CA GLY A 332 -2.37 16.67 13.75
C GLY A 332 -3.78 17.09 13.31
N ASP A 333 -3.94 17.64 12.11
CA ASP A 333 -5.21 18.13 11.57
C ASP A 333 -5.48 17.52 10.19
N ALA A 334 -6.52 16.72 10.07
CA ALA A 334 -6.90 16.04 8.83
C ALA A 334 -7.52 16.99 7.78
N ASP A 335 -7.99 18.15 8.20
CA ASP A 335 -8.57 19.18 7.33
C ASP A 335 -7.50 20.19 6.84
N ALA A 336 -6.27 20.15 7.39
CA ALA A 336 -5.18 21.01 6.95
C ALA A 336 -4.84 20.81 5.47
N THR A 337 -4.39 21.87 4.79
CA THR A 337 -3.76 21.74 3.47
C THR A 337 -2.56 20.80 3.58
N ASP A 338 -2.48 19.82 2.66
CA ASP A 338 -1.37 18.85 2.65
C ASP A 338 -0.01 19.58 2.68
N PRO A 339 0.87 19.28 3.65
CA PRO A 339 2.18 19.94 3.78
C PRO A 339 3.10 19.77 2.56
N VAL A 340 2.87 18.78 1.69
CA VAL A 340 3.60 18.65 0.43
C VAL A 340 3.35 19.83 -0.50
N CYS A 341 2.14 20.40 -0.48
CA CYS A 341 1.81 21.57 -1.26
C CYS A 341 2.63 22.79 -0.79
N ALA A 342 3.35 23.43 -1.72
CA ALA A 342 4.12 24.64 -1.41
C ALA A 342 3.25 25.83 -0.93
N LYS A 343 1.94 25.80 -1.20
CA LYS A 343 0.98 26.78 -0.69
C LYS A 343 0.50 26.49 0.75
N SER A 344 0.87 25.34 1.31
CA SER A 344 0.48 24.98 2.68
C SER A 344 1.20 25.84 3.70
N ALA A 345 0.47 26.35 4.69
CA ALA A 345 1.06 27.06 5.83
C ALA A 345 2.01 26.16 6.67
N ARG A 346 1.95 24.84 6.45
CA ARG A 346 2.78 23.85 7.14
C ARG A 346 3.78 23.14 6.20
N HIS A 347 4.11 23.75 5.06
CA HIS A 347 5.13 23.24 4.13
C HIS A 347 6.51 23.10 4.78
N ASP A 348 6.79 23.90 5.80
CA ASP A 348 7.99 23.85 6.63
C ASP A 348 8.27 22.44 7.20
N LEU A 349 7.23 21.64 7.48
CA LEU A 349 7.36 20.26 7.97
C LEU A 349 8.03 19.34 6.92
N ILE A 350 7.69 19.50 5.65
CA ILE A 350 8.34 18.76 4.56
C ILE A 350 9.78 19.20 4.38
N LEU A 351 10.03 20.52 4.41
CA LEU A 351 11.39 21.05 4.32
C LEU A 351 12.27 20.58 5.49
N ALA A 352 11.71 20.55 6.69
CA ALA A 352 12.41 20.03 7.87
C ALA A 352 12.72 18.53 7.73
N ALA A 353 11.78 17.71 7.25
CA ALA A 353 12.01 16.29 7.02
C ALA A 353 13.11 16.04 5.97
N ARG A 354 13.10 16.81 4.87
CA ARG A 354 14.16 16.76 3.84
C ARG A 354 15.53 17.13 4.44
N ARG A 355 15.62 18.23 5.20
CA ARG A 355 16.88 18.62 5.88
C ARG A 355 17.37 17.53 6.83
N GLN A 356 16.47 16.95 7.64
CA GLN A 356 16.83 15.85 8.53
C GLN A 356 17.39 14.64 7.76
N ALA A 357 16.81 14.33 6.60
CA ALA A 357 17.31 13.26 5.73
C ALA A 357 18.72 13.55 5.19
N GLU A 358 19.07 14.80 4.91
CA GLU A 358 20.38 15.19 4.37
C GLU A 358 21.46 15.30 5.49
N GLU A 359 21.12 15.94 6.62
CA GLU A 359 22.08 16.39 7.63
C GLU A 359 22.30 15.37 8.75
N ALA A 360 21.27 14.65 9.14
CA ALA A 360 21.29 13.74 10.29
C ALA A 360 20.60 12.40 10.01
N PRO A 361 21.11 11.59 9.06
CA PRO A 361 20.51 10.30 8.75
C PRO A 361 20.71 9.32 9.92
N LEU A 362 19.62 8.64 10.30
CA LEU A 362 19.68 7.53 11.23
C LEU A 362 20.14 6.25 10.51
N GLY A 363 21.03 5.48 11.15
CA GLY A 363 21.43 4.15 10.68
C GLY A 363 20.36 3.09 10.89
N LEU A 364 20.57 1.91 10.34
CA LEU A 364 19.67 0.76 10.49
C LEU A 364 19.51 0.31 11.96
N ASP A 365 20.54 0.50 12.77
CA ASP A 365 20.57 0.19 14.21
C ASP A 365 19.64 1.08 15.05
N ALA A 366 19.32 2.28 14.56
CA ALA A 366 18.38 3.19 15.20
C ALA A 366 16.90 2.94 14.84
N LEU A 367 16.62 2.02 13.91
CA LEU A 367 15.24 1.75 13.45
C LEU A 367 14.45 0.91 14.46
N THR A 368 13.18 1.24 14.62
CA THR A 368 12.21 0.44 15.39
C THR A 368 11.65 -0.68 14.52
N TRP A 369 11.92 -1.92 14.88
CA TRP A 369 11.51 -3.11 14.13
C TRP A 369 10.08 -3.54 14.47
N ARG A 370 9.32 -3.94 13.44
CA ARG A 370 7.96 -4.44 13.61
C ARG A 370 7.96 -5.77 14.36
N ASN A 371 7.54 -5.78 15.62
CA ASN A 371 7.37 -6.99 16.42
C ASN A 371 6.39 -6.75 17.58
N GLN A 372 5.87 -7.86 18.17
CA GLN A 372 4.88 -7.78 19.25
C GLN A 372 5.38 -7.03 20.49
N ARG A 373 6.64 -7.15 20.83
CA ARG A 373 7.22 -6.44 21.99
C ARG A 373 7.20 -4.94 21.79
N ALA A 374 7.69 -4.48 20.64
CA ALA A 374 7.68 -3.06 20.28
C ALA A 374 6.25 -2.52 20.19
N SER A 375 5.32 -3.26 19.56
CA SER A 375 3.90 -2.92 19.50
C SER A 375 3.31 -2.65 20.88
N ARG A 376 3.51 -3.57 21.84
CA ARG A 376 3.00 -3.44 23.21
C ARG A 376 3.59 -2.24 23.96
N LEU A 377 4.82 -1.86 23.68
CA LEU A 377 5.48 -0.71 24.33
C LEU A 377 4.92 0.60 23.76
N ILE A 378 4.79 0.69 22.44
CA ILE A 378 4.33 1.89 21.74
C ILE A 378 2.86 2.19 22.05
N CYS A 379 2.00 1.17 22.04
CA CYS A 379 0.56 1.34 22.29
C CYS A 379 0.19 1.54 23.76
N LYS A 380 1.16 1.44 24.69
CA LYS A 380 0.97 1.75 26.12
C LYS A 380 1.46 3.13 26.51
N ALA A 381 2.28 3.76 25.68
CA ALA A 381 2.80 5.11 25.88
C ALA A 381 1.84 6.17 25.34
#